data_6856a4b7ef1c5ea6dcc9e12fc730c340
#
_entry.id   6856a4b7ef1c5ea6dcc9e12fc730c340
#
_cell.length_a   1.000
_cell.length_b   1.000
_cell.length_c   1.000
_cell.angle_alpha   90.00
_cell.angle_beta   90.00
_cell.angle_gamma   90.00
#
_symmetry.space_group_name_H-M   'P 1'
#
loop_
_entity.id
_entity.type
_entity.pdbx_description
1 polymer ?
#
loop_
_entity_poly.entity_id
_entity_poly.type
_entity_poly.pdbx_seq_one_letter_code
_entity_poly.pdbx_strand_id
1 'polypeptide(L)'
;MQPSFKELSPAKLNLFLKIVSKRDDGYHNIRSGVTLINLFDEVIAEKDDKFSVKYTGEFAPKNNKFKDCIVEKIFSKLDIKKPNYAFIIKKNIPVMSGLGSASSNAASVIRILEKLNYLDLKKKNFSEVGAD
;
A
#
# COMPACT_ATOMS: atom_id res chain seq x y z
N MET A 1 -24.66 12.84 3.41
CA MET A 1 -23.70 11.72 3.57
C MET A 1 -22.35 12.14 3.01
N GLN A 2 -21.29 12.01 3.81
CA GLN A 2 -19.96 12.37 3.32
C GLN A 2 -19.41 11.27 2.42
N PRO A 3 -18.72 11.63 1.33
CA PRO A 3 -18.10 10.62 0.46
C PRO A 3 -17.06 9.79 1.19
N SER A 4 -17.09 8.50 0.98
CA SER A 4 -16.08 7.61 1.50
C SER A 4 -15.69 6.60 0.42
N PHE A 5 -14.44 6.13 0.49
CA PHE A 5 -13.90 5.14 -0.41
C PHE A 5 -13.29 4.02 0.42
N LYS A 6 -13.49 2.80 -0.01
CA LYS A 6 -12.92 1.63 0.66
C LYS A 6 -12.29 0.72 -0.37
N GLU A 7 -11.07 0.28 -0.08
CA GLU A 7 -10.36 -0.70 -0.89
C GLU A 7 -9.89 -1.83 0.00
N LEU A 8 -9.98 -3.06 -0.48
CA LEU A 8 -9.43 -4.23 0.19
C LEU A 8 -8.02 -4.48 -0.31
N SER A 9 -7.11 -4.73 0.63
CA SER A 9 -5.70 -4.97 0.35
C SER A 9 -5.38 -6.43 0.68
N PRO A 10 -5.44 -7.34 -0.32
CA PRO A 10 -5.22 -8.76 -0.05
C PRO A 10 -3.78 -9.08 0.29
N ALA A 11 -3.60 -10.07 1.15
CA ALA A 11 -2.30 -10.64 1.41
C ALA A 11 -1.84 -11.50 0.23
N LYS A 12 -0.54 -11.57 0.05
CA LYS A 12 0.12 -12.34 -0.98
C LYS A 12 0.86 -13.51 -0.35
N LEU A 13 0.73 -14.69 -0.94
CA LEU A 13 1.49 -15.86 -0.53
C LEU A 13 2.40 -16.28 -1.68
N ASN A 14 3.70 -16.39 -1.41
CA ASN A 14 4.65 -16.94 -2.36
C ASN A 14 4.57 -18.47 -2.29
N LEU A 15 4.12 -19.09 -3.39
CA LEU A 15 4.04 -20.53 -3.47
C LEU A 15 5.42 -21.14 -3.67
N PHE A 16 6.28 -20.46 -4.39
CA PHE A 16 7.70 -20.82 -4.54
C PHE A 16 8.50 -19.59 -4.95
N LEU A 17 9.79 -19.65 -4.68
CA LEU A 17 10.75 -18.64 -5.11
C LEU A 17 12.01 -19.36 -5.56
N LYS A 18 12.44 -19.10 -6.80
CA LYS A 18 13.65 -19.71 -7.36
C LYS A 18 14.51 -18.67 -8.02
N ILE A 19 15.79 -18.59 -7.63
CA ILE A 19 16.77 -17.78 -8.31
C ILE A 19 17.26 -18.56 -9.52
N VAL A 20 17.01 -18.00 -10.72
CA VAL A 20 17.33 -18.70 -11.98
C VAL A 20 18.76 -18.41 -12.43
N SER A 21 19.18 -17.14 -12.35
CA SER A 21 20.52 -16.75 -12.76
C SER A 21 20.89 -15.39 -12.16
N LYS A 22 22.20 -15.12 -12.10
CA LYS A 22 22.70 -13.81 -11.69
C LYS A 22 22.86 -12.94 -12.94
N ARG A 23 22.34 -11.73 -12.89
CA ARG A 23 22.43 -10.76 -13.99
C ARG A 23 23.75 -9.97 -13.89
N ASP A 24 24.19 -9.43 -15.03
CA ASP A 24 25.41 -8.62 -15.08
C ASP A 24 25.33 -7.36 -14.24
N ASP A 25 24.13 -6.83 -14.02
CA ASP A 25 23.92 -5.64 -13.20
C ASP A 25 23.91 -5.92 -11.68
N GLY A 26 24.23 -7.15 -11.27
CA GLY A 26 24.25 -7.54 -9.86
C GLY A 26 22.93 -8.09 -9.32
N TYR A 27 21.84 -7.95 -10.05
CA TYR A 27 20.57 -8.52 -9.68
C TYR A 27 20.45 -9.98 -10.12
N HIS A 28 19.47 -10.68 -9.59
CA HIS A 28 19.21 -12.07 -9.94
C HIS A 28 17.89 -12.18 -10.72
N ASN A 29 17.84 -13.07 -11.68
CA ASN A 29 16.59 -13.46 -12.30
C ASN A 29 15.87 -14.42 -11.36
N ILE A 30 14.60 -14.12 -11.09
CA ILE A 30 13.79 -14.87 -10.12
C ILE A 30 12.57 -15.43 -10.83
N ARG A 31 12.27 -16.70 -10.53
CA ARG A 31 11.00 -17.32 -10.91
C ARG A 31 10.20 -17.55 -9.65
N SER A 32 8.95 -17.07 -9.62
CA SER A 32 8.09 -17.25 -8.45
C SER A 32 6.66 -17.49 -8.86
N GLY A 33 5.95 -18.28 -8.05
CA GLY A 33 4.50 -18.41 -8.12
C GLY A 33 3.89 -17.68 -6.95
N VAL A 34 2.87 -16.87 -7.22
CA VAL A 34 2.22 -16.02 -6.23
C VAL A 34 0.71 -16.24 -6.29
N THR A 35 0.05 -16.29 -5.14
CA THR A 35 -1.39 -16.25 -5.06
C THR A 35 -1.85 -15.25 -4.01
N LEU A 36 -3.04 -14.70 -4.21
CA LEU A 36 -3.68 -13.87 -3.21
C LEU A 36 -4.52 -14.77 -2.31
N ILE A 37 -4.51 -14.50 -1.02
CA ILE A 37 -5.26 -15.28 -0.04
C ILE A 37 -6.37 -14.45 0.57
N ASN A 38 -7.35 -15.11 1.17
CA ASN A 38 -8.53 -14.45 1.75
C ASN A 38 -8.21 -13.86 3.12
N LEU A 39 -7.21 -13.00 3.15
CA LEU A 39 -6.80 -12.21 4.32
C LEU A 39 -6.54 -10.80 3.81
N PHE A 40 -7.21 -9.80 4.37
CA PHE A 40 -7.19 -8.45 3.84
C PHE A 40 -6.92 -7.42 4.91
N ASP A 41 -6.08 -6.44 4.59
CA ASP A 41 -6.17 -5.13 5.23
C ASP A 41 -7.28 -4.35 4.53
N GLU A 42 -7.77 -3.30 5.17
CA GLU A 42 -8.75 -2.41 4.57
C GLU A 42 -8.18 -1.00 4.58
N VAL A 43 -8.28 -0.32 3.45
CA VAL A 43 -7.90 1.09 3.34
C VAL A 43 -9.18 1.89 3.08
N ILE A 44 -9.46 2.83 3.97
CA ILE A 44 -10.66 3.66 3.92
C ILE A 44 -10.23 5.12 3.85
N ALA A 45 -10.85 5.88 2.97
CA ALA A 45 -10.66 7.32 2.90
C ALA A 45 -12.00 8.00 3.09
N GLU A 46 -12.09 8.87 4.09
CA GLU A 46 -13.29 9.62 4.40
C GLU A 46 -13.00 11.10 4.28
N LYS A 47 -13.90 11.84 3.66
CA LYS A 47 -13.75 13.29 3.54
C LYS A 47 -13.70 13.93 4.93
N ASP A 48 -12.74 14.83 5.12
CA ASP A 48 -12.52 15.51 6.40
C ASP A 48 -12.04 16.93 6.13
N ASP A 49 -11.92 17.73 7.18
CA ASP A 49 -11.44 19.11 7.06
C ASP A 49 -9.94 19.19 6.84
N LYS A 50 -9.23 18.11 7.16
CA LYS A 50 -7.78 18.05 7.02
C LYS A 50 -7.32 16.65 6.66
N PHE A 51 -6.09 16.56 6.16
CA PHE A 51 -5.46 15.27 5.91
C PHE A 51 -5.05 14.62 7.22
N SER A 52 -5.31 13.32 7.35
CA SER A 52 -4.83 12.53 8.48
C SER A 52 -4.67 11.07 8.07
N VAL A 53 -3.86 10.34 8.82
CA VAL A 53 -3.67 8.90 8.65
C VAL A 53 -3.80 8.24 10.01
N LYS A 54 -4.64 7.21 10.07
CA LYS A 54 -4.86 6.43 11.29
C LYS A 54 -4.76 4.95 10.96
N TYR A 55 -4.10 4.21 11.84
CA TYR A 55 -4.01 2.77 11.75
C TYR A 55 -4.88 2.12 12.83
N THR A 56 -5.65 1.11 12.44
CA THR A 56 -6.51 0.34 13.34
C THR A 56 -6.29 -1.15 13.09
N GLY A 57 -6.96 -2.01 13.84
CA GLY A 57 -6.89 -3.45 13.66
C GLY A 57 -5.84 -4.11 14.55
N GLU A 58 -5.81 -5.42 14.50
CA GLU A 58 -4.97 -6.25 15.37
C GLU A 58 -3.49 -5.93 15.24
N PHE A 59 -3.04 -5.64 14.03
CA PHE A 59 -1.62 -5.40 13.74
C PHE A 59 -1.28 -3.92 13.56
N ALA A 60 -2.14 -3.02 14.04
CA ALA A 60 -1.85 -1.60 14.03
C ALA A 60 -0.62 -1.31 14.92
N PRO A 61 0.21 -0.32 14.54
CA PRO A 61 1.37 0.03 15.36
C PRO A 61 0.95 0.68 16.68
N LYS A 62 1.76 0.48 17.69
CA LYS A 62 1.59 1.23 18.95
C LYS A 62 1.74 2.71 18.65
N ASN A 63 0.99 3.54 19.35
CA ASN A 63 0.97 5.00 19.15
C ASN A 63 0.47 5.42 17.77
N ASN A 64 -0.16 4.49 17.04
CA ASN A 64 -0.80 4.76 15.76
C ASN A 64 0.14 5.35 14.69
N LYS A 65 1.44 5.00 14.75
CA LYS A 65 2.44 5.46 13.78
C LYS A 65 3.37 4.33 13.36
N PHE A 66 3.54 4.17 12.06
CA PHE A 66 4.62 3.37 11.51
C PHE A 66 5.80 4.28 11.21
N LYS A 67 7.02 3.74 11.39
CA LYS A 67 8.24 4.44 11.01
C LYS A 67 8.23 4.80 9.53
N ASP A 68 7.75 3.88 8.68
CA ASP A 68 7.64 4.08 7.24
C ASP A 68 6.16 4.00 6.85
N CYS A 69 5.43 5.09 7.08
CA CYS A 69 4.02 5.15 6.71
C CYS A 69 3.86 5.14 5.19
N ILE A 70 3.16 4.13 4.66
CA ILE A 70 3.01 3.99 3.21
C ILE A 70 2.24 5.15 2.58
N VAL A 71 1.27 5.72 3.29
CA VAL A 71 0.50 6.85 2.79
C VAL A 71 1.38 8.08 2.63
N GLU A 72 2.18 8.39 3.65
CA GLU A 72 3.12 9.51 3.61
C GLU A 72 4.16 9.31 2.51
N LYS A 73 4.63 8.08 2.35
CA LYS A 73 5.61 7.73 1.31
C LYS A 73 5.06 7.99 -0.09
N ILE A 74 3.80 7.65 -0.32
CA ILE A 74 3.14 7.89 -1.62
C ILE A 74 3.11 9.38 -1.95
N PHE A 75 2.67 10.21 -1.00
CA PHE A 75 2.60 11.65 -1.24
C PHE A 75 3.98 12.26 -1.46
N SER A 76 4.99 11.79 -0.72
CA SER A 76 6.36 12.24 -0.89
C SER A 76 6.94 11.84 -2.26
N LYS A 77 6.77 10.58 -2.65
CA LYS A 77 7.33 10.06 -3.89
C LYS A 77 6.67 10.61 -5.14
N LEU A 78 5.36 10.84 -5.09
CA LEU A 78 4.61 11.34 -6.23
C LEU A 78 4.56 12.87 -6.28
N ASP A 79 5.05 13.54 -5.24
CA ASP A 79 5.09 15.00 -5.13
C ASP A 79 3.72 15.62 -5.41
N ILE A 80 2.70 15.14 -4.73
CA ILE A 80 1.34 15.63 -4.87
C ILE A 80 0.85 16.21 -3.53
N LYS A 81 -0.09 17.14 -3.64
CA LYS A 81 -0.68 17.78 -2.47
C LYS A 81 -1.58 16.80 -1.72
N LYS A 82 -1.52 16.80 -0.39
CA LYS A 82 -2.36 15.96 0.45
C LYS A 82 -3.81 16.46 0.41
N PRO A 83 -4.79 15.54 0.16
CA PRO A 83 -6.19 15.93 0.11
C PRO A 83 -6.79 16.07 1.52
N ASN A 84 -7.94 16.74 1.62
CA ASN A 84 -8.69 16.85 2.86
C ASN A 84 -9.51 15.57 3.09
N TYR A 85 -8.80 14.50 3.40
CA TYR A 85 -9.36 13.17 3.66
C TYR A 85 -8.63 12.53 4.83
N ALA A 86 -9.37 11.81 5.63
CA ALA A 86 -8.82 10.94 6.66
C ALA A 86 -8.63 9.55 6.06
N PHE A 87 -7.39 9.07 6.03
CA PHE A 87 -7.08 7.71 5.59
C PHE A 87 -7.01 6.80 6.82
N ILE A 88 -7.78 5.74 6.80
CA ILE A 88 -7.82 4.77 7.87
C ILE A 88 -7.38 3.43 7.28
N ILE A 89 -6.32 2.86 7.83
CA ILE A 89 -5.80 1.56 7.38
C ILE A 89 -6.03 0.56 8.50
N LYS A 90 -6.92 -0.40 8.26
CA LYS A 90 -7.17 -1.48 9.20
C LYS A 90 -6.21 -2.61 8.92
N LYS A 91 -5.28 -2.83 9.83
CA LYS A 91 -4.21 -3.83 9.69
C LYS A 91 -4.66 -5.18 10.22
N ASN A 92 -5.07 -6.05 9.32
CA ASN A 92 -5.43 -7.44 9.61
C ASN A 92 -4.34 -8.42 9.21
N ILE A 93 -3.32 -7.94 8.50
CA ILE A 93 -2.18 -8.73 8.04
C ILE A 93 -0.99 -8.42 8.94
N PRO A 94 -0.29 -9.44 9.48
CA PRO A 94 0.90 -9.20 10.30
C PRO A 94 1.94 -8.37 9.55
N VAL A 95 2.49 -7.37 10.23
CA VAL A 95 3.53 -6.51 9.66
C VAL A 95 4.82 -7.31 9.54
N MET A 96 5.55 -7.10 8.43
CA MET A 96 6.81 -7.77 8.14
C MET A 96 6.71 -9.30 8.08
N SER A 97 5.53 -9.79 7.70
CA SER A 97 5.27 -11.23 7.61
C SER A 97 5.66 -11.85 6.28
N GLY A 98 6.11 -11.03 5.30
CA GLY A 98 6.35 -11.50 3.93
C GLY A 98 5.08 -11.67 3.10
N LEU A 99 3.93 -11.24 3.61
CA LEU A 99 2.64 -11.37 2.92
C LEU A 99 2.31 -10.18 2.02
N GLY A 100 3.26 -9.27 1.82
CA GLY A 100 3.11 -8.18 0.85
C GLY A 100 2.13 -7.08 1.26
N SER A 101 1.86 -6.89 2.56
CA SER A 101 0.84 -5.94 3.01
C SER A 101 1.17 -4.50 2.66
N ALA A 102 2.44 -4.10 2.74
CA ALA A 102 2.84 -2.72 2.42
C ALA A 102 2.56 -2.37 0.96
N SER A 103 2.95 -3.25 0.03
CA SER A 103 2.70 -3.04 -1.40
C SER A 103 1.21 -3.09 -1.72
N SER A 104 0.46 -3.97 -1.07
CA SER A 104 -0.98 -4.08 -1.23
C SER A 104 -1.70 -2.83 -0.71
N ASN A 105 -1.28 -2.32 0.45
CA ASN A 105 -1.82 -1.06 0.99
C ASN A 105 -1.50 0.11 0.05
N ALA A 106 -0.28 0.17 -0.49
CA ALA A 106 0.11 1.21 -1.45
C ALA A 106 -0.80 1.20 -2.67
N ALA A 107 -1.05 0.03 -3.25
CA ALA A 107 -1.92 -0.11 -4.40
C ALA A 107 -3.34 0.36 -4.08
N SER A 108 -3.86 0.04 -2.90
CA SER A 108 -5.19 0.47 -2.48
C SER A 108 -5.28 1.98 -2.32
N VAL A 109 -4.27 2.61 -1.72
CA VAL A 109 -4.21 4.08 -1.59
C VAL A 109 -4.18 4.73 -2.96
N ILE A 110 -3.36 4.21 -3.87
CA ILE A 110 -3.25 4.75 -5.23
C ILE A 110 -4.59 4.65 -5.96
N ARG A 111 -5.29 3.52 -5.84
CA ARG A 111 -6.62 3.37 -6.45
C ARG A 111 -7.62 4.38 -5.90
N ILE A 112 -7.58 4.65 -4.59
CA ILE A 112 -8.44 5.67 -3.99
C ILE A 112 -8.09 7.06 -4.54
N LEU A 113 -6.80 7.40 -4.61
CA LEU A 113 -6.38 8.69 -5.14
C LEU A 113 -6.79 8.87 -6.60
N GLU A 114 -6.79 7.80 -7.39
CA GLU A 114 -7.31 7.86 -8.76
C GLU A 114 -8.81 8.16 -8.77
N LYS A 115 -9.58 7.51 -7.90
CA LYS A 115 -11.02 7.76 -7.78
C LYS A 115 -11.33 9.19 -7.35
N LEU A 116 -10.41 9.81 -6.61
CA LEU A 116 -10.51 11.22 -6.21
C LEU A 116 -10.00 12.18 -7.29
N ASN A 117 -9.56 11.67 -8.43
CA ASN A 117 -8.96 12.45 -9.53
C ASN A 117 -7.67 13.19 -9.12
N TYR A 118 -6.94 12.64 -8.16
CA TYR A 118 -5.65 13.19 -7.73
C TYR A 118 -4.48 12.71 -8.57
N LEU A 119 -4.69 11.62 -9.34
CA LEU A 119 -3.62 10.99 -10.11
C LEU A 119 -4.07 10.68 -11.53
N ASP A 120 -3.12 10.82 -12.46
CA ASP A 120 -3.21 10.23 -13.79
C ASP A 120 -2.23 9.05 -13.82
N LEU A 121 -2.74 7.83 -13.69
CA LEU A 121 -1.93 6.63 -13.63
C LEU A 121 -1.06 6.41 -14.88
N LYS A 122 -1.45 6.97 -16.01
CA LYS A 122 -0.69 6.85 -17.25
C LYS A 122 0.59 7.67 -17.26
N LYS A 123 0.68 8.71 -16.43
CA LYS A 123 1.79 9.65 -16.40
C LYS A 123 2.70 9.49 -15.19
N LYS A 124 2.33 8.64 -14.22
CA LYS A 124 3.10 8.47 -12.99
C LYS A 124 3.80 7.13 -12.97
N ASN A 125 5.01 7.10 -12.43
CA ASN A 125 5.74 5.88 -12.19
C ASN A 125 5.58 5.46 -10.73
N PHE A 126 4.90 4.35 -10.51
CA PHE A 126 4.62 3.84 -9.17
C PHE A 126 5.61 2.76 -8.71
N SER A 127 6.62 2.45 -9.53
CA SER A 127 7.55 1.35 -9.23
C SER A 127 8.37 1.58 -7.95
N GLU A 128 8.59 2.82 -7.57
CA GLU A 128 9.33 3.17 -6.34
C GLU A 128 8.46 3.15 -5.10
N VAL A 129 7.13 3.16 -5.26
CA VAL A 129 6.21 3.15 -4.13
C VAL A 129 5.99 1.71 -3.70
N GLY A 130 6.28 1.40 -2.45
CA GLY A 130 6.18 0.04 -1.95
C GLY A 130 7.35 -0.86 -2.34
N ALA A 131 8.36 -0.36 -3.04
CA ALA A 131 9.60 -1.10 -3.30
C ALA A 131 10.47 -1.06 -2.04
N ASP A 132 11.01 -2.18 -1.67
CA ASP A 132 11.86 -2.30 -0.48
C ASP A 132 13.33 -2.45 -0.88
#